data_8236e73e71d053be4120eb89edc7a90a
#
_entry.id   8236e73e71d053be4120eb89edc7a90a
#
_cell.length_a   1.000
_cell.length_b   1.000
_cell.length_c   1.000
_cell.angle_alpha   90.00
_cell.angle_beta   90.00
_cell.angle_gamma   90.00
#
_symmetry.space_group_name_H-M   'P 1'
#
loop_
_entity.id
_entity.type
_entity.pdbx_description
1 polymer ?
#
loop_
_entity_poly.entity_id
_entity_poly.type
_entity_poly.pdbx_seq_one_letter_code
_entity_poly.pdbx_strand_id
1 'polypeptide(L)'
;MKNKILNMALAAAITPLLCCCTSNFEEYNTNPYEPHSLNPPMLFATMITTGINVQQNDNQMIDQMVAGPFSGYLAMANSWGGSNFNTFNQTESWNQIPFNTPFEKFYSNYFKLETATGGKGHYWAMAKLLRVNTMLRVTDCYGPIPYSQVANGKTAVAYDSQEDVYKH
;
A
#
# COMPACT_ATOMS: atom_id res chain seq x y z
N MET A 1 -41.97 -9.16 44.88
CA MET A 1 -41.70 -10.30 43.96
C MET A 1 -42.22 -10.06 42.55
N LYS A 2 -43.43 -9.52 42.32
CA LYS A 2 -44.01 -9.28 40.99
C LYS A 2 -43.12 -8.43 40.04
N ASN A 3 -42.52 -7.35 40.55
CA ASN A 3 -41.67 -6.48 39.70
C ASN A 3 -40.33 -7.13 39.26
N LYS A 4 -39.77 -8.05 40.06
CA LYS A 4 -38.55 -8.79 39.66
C LYS A 4 -38.84 -9.79 38.54
N ILE A 5 -40.02 -10.46 38.61
CA ILE A 5 -40.44 -11.40 37.56
C ILE A 5 -40.75 -10.65 36.26
N LEU A 6 -41.38 -9.48 36.33
CA LEU A 6 -41.68 -8.65 35.18
C LEU A 6 -40.40 -8.13 34.49
N ASN A 7 -39.42 -7.69 35.28
CA ASN A 7 -38.14 -7.22 34.73
C ASN A 7 -37.31 -8.36 34.12
N MET A 8 -37.36 -9.57 34.69
CA MET A 8 -36.73 -10.76 34.10
C MET A 8 -37.42 -11.18 32.80
N ALA A 9 -38.74 -11.15 32.73
CA ALA A 9 -39.47 -11.45 31.50
C ALA A 9 -39.22 -10.42 30.40
N LEU A 10 -39.12 -9.14 30.77
CA LEU A 10 -38.79 -8.08 29.82
C LEU A 10 -37.35 -8.20 29.29
N ALA A 11 -36.37 -8.52 30.14
CA ALA A 11 -34.99 -8.77 29.72
C ALA A 11 -34.89 -9.98 28.79
N ALA A 12 -35.58 -11.07 29.08
CA ALA A 12 -35.61 -12.28 28.25
C ALA A 12 -36.29 -12.08 26.90
N ALA A 13 -37.20 -11.12 26.76
CA ALA A 13 -37.86 -10.79 25.50
C ALA A 13 -37.03 -9.87 24.61
N ILE A 14 -36.10 -9.08 25.18
CA ILE A 14 -35.23 -8.14 24.41
C ILE A 14 -33.99 -8.86 23.88
N THR A 15 -33.50 -9.90 24.55
CA THR A 15 -32.28 -10.61 24.17
C THR A 15 -32.32 -11.21 22.75
N PRO A 16 -33.38 -11.86 22.26
CA PRO A 16 -33.44 -12.40 20.91
C PRO A 16 -33.54 -11.32 19.82
N LEU A 17 -34.01 -10.11 20.13
CA LEU A 17 -34.09 -9.00 19.15
C LEU A 17 -32.74 -8.42 18.80
N LEU A 18 -31.74 -8.57 19.66
CA LEU A 18 -30.36 -8.09 19.40
C LEU A 18 -29.51 -9.06 18.55
N CYS A 19 -29.92 -10.33 18.48
CA CYS A 19 -29.18 -11.34 17.69
C CYS A 19 -29.61 -11.43 16.20
N CYS A 20 -30.78 -10.88 15.84
CA CYS A 20 -31.29 -11.00 14.47
C CYS A 20 -30.64 -10.08 13.45
N CYS A 21 -29.93 -9.03 13.87
CA CYS A 21 -29.37 -8.05 12.93
C CYS A 21 -27.99 -8.45 12.36
N THR A 22 -27.36 -9.52 12.87
CA THR A 22 -26.00 -9.91 12.44
C THR A 22 -25.94 -11.25 11.70
N SER A 23 -27.05 -11.99 11.61
CA SER A 23 -27.04 -13.34 11.03
C SER A 23 -26.62 -13.41 9.56
N ASN A 24 -26.80 -12.33 8.80
CA ASN A 24 -26.46 -12.27 7.38
C ASN A 24 -25.42 -11.20 7.08
N PHE A 25 -24.72 -10.69 8.11
CA PHE A 25 -23.75 -9.61 7.93
C PHE A 25 -22.63 -9.99 6.97
N GLU A 26 -22.11 -11.21 7.08
CA GLU A 26 -21.08 -11.72 6.17
C GLU A 26 -21.59 -11.87 4.74
N GLU A 27 -22.80 -12.37 4.55
CA GLU A 27 -23.41 -12.56 3.24
C GLU A 27 -23.64 -11.22 2.51
N TYR A 28 -24.18 -10.22 3.21
CA TYR A 28 -24.43 -8.89 2.64
C TYR A 28 -23.16 -8.08 2.42
N ASN A 29 -22.10 -8.31 3.19
CA ASN A 29 -20.81 -7.63 3.04
C ASN A 29 -19.82 -8.40 2.15
N THR A 30 -20.14 -9.63 1.76
CA THR A 30 -19.32 -10.36 0.79
C THR A 30 -19.65 -9.86 -0.61
N ASN A 31 -18.68 -9.26 -1.27
CA ASN A 31 -18.85 -8.83 -2.66
C ASN A 31 -18.96 -10.08 -3.57
N PRO A 32 -20.13 -10.36 -4.20
CA PRO A 32 -20.29 -11.55 -5.03
C PRO A 32 -19.42 -11.51 -6.30
N TYR A 33 -18.85 -10.36 -6.63
CA TYR A 33 -17.93 -10.16 -7.76
C TYR A 33 -16.46 -10.20 -7.34
N GLU A 34 -16.17 -10.36 -6.04
CA GLU A 34 -14.80 -10.50 -5.59
C GLU A 34 -14.28 -11.90 -5.97
N PRO A 35 -13.15 -12.00 -6.67
CA PRO A 35 -12.61 -13.30 -7.05
C PRO A 35 -12.28 -14.10 -5.78
N HIS A 36 -12.91 -15.25 -5.64
CA HIS A 36 -12.73 -16.16 -4.49
C HIS A 36 -11.32 -16.76 -4.38
N SER A 37 -10.50 -16.60 -5.41
CA SER A 37 -9.08 -16.93 -5.37
C SER A 37 -8.26 -15.89 -6.12
N LEU A 38 -7.24 -15.37 -5.47
CA LEU A 38 -6.29 -14.45 -6.10
C LEU A 38 -5.34 -15.26 -6.98
N ASN A 39 -5.45 -15.09 -8.29
CA ASN A 39 -4.59 -15.75 -9.26
C ASN A 39 -3.18 -15.11 -9.24
N PRO A 40 -2.10 -15.86 -8.94
CA PRO A 40 -0.74 -15.32 -8.90
C PRO A 40 -0.31 -14.55 -10.16
N PRO A 41 -0.60 -14.98 -11.40
CA PRO A 41 -0.33 -14.20 -12.61
C PRO A 41 -0.97 -12.81 -12.61
N MET A 42 -2.23 -12.68 -12.17
CA MET A 42 -2.94 -11.40 -12.14
C MET A 42 -2.36 -10.46 -11.08
N LEU A 43 -2.06 -10.98 -9.89
CA LEU A 43 -1.40 -10.21 -8.82
C LEU A 43 -0.04 -9.71 -9.29
N PHE A 44 0.75 -10.57 -9.92
CA PHE A 44 2.05 -10.21 -10.44
C PHE A 44 1.94 -9.15 -11.56
N ALA A 45 1.01 -9.28 -12.48
CA ALA A 45 0.76 -8.28 -13.51
C ALA A 45 0.42 -6.90 -12.91
N THR A 46 -0.42 -6.87 -11.86
CA THR A 46 -0.74 -5.63 -11.13
C THR A 46 0.51 -5.06 -10.44
N MET A 47 1.36 -5.92 -9.88
CA MET A 47 2.63 -5.48 -9.28
C MET A 47 3.58 -4.86 -10.31
N ILE A 48 3.65 -5.39 -11.54
CA ILE A 48 4.45 -4.78 -12.62
C ILE A 48 3.98 -3.35 -12.89
N THR A 49 2.68 -3.13 -13.01
CA THR A 49 2.13 -1.79 -13.30
C THR A 49 2.33 -0.79 -12.17
N THR A 50 2.52 -1.26 -10.94
CA THR A 50 2.75 -0.40 -9.77
C THR A 50 4.23 -0.29 -9.36
N GLY A 51 5.05 -1.26 -9.72
CA GLY A 51 6.47 -1.31 -9.39
C GLY A 51 7.39 -0.82 -10.52
N ILE A 52 6.99 -1.03 -11.76
CA ILE A 52 7.68 -0.49 -12.93
C ILE A 52 6.86 0.69 -13.43
N ASN A 53 7.30 1.87 -13.12
CA ASN A 53 6.56 3.07 -13.48
C ASN A 53 6.48 3.23 -15.00
N VAL A 54 5.28 3.10 -15.51
CA VAL A 54 4.92 3.58 -16.83
C VAL A 54 4.48 5.04 -16.67
N GLN A 55 4.57 5.82 -17.69
CA GLN A 55 4.32 7.25 -17.80
C GLN A 55 2.98 7.70 -17.11
N GLN A 56 2.98 7.68 -15.78
CA GLN A 56 1.89 8.16 -14.92
C GLN A 56 2.47 9.09 -13.86
N ASN A 57 1.62 9.75 -13.09
CA ASN A 57 2.00 10.77 -12.10
C ASN A 57 3.16 10.37 -11.19
N ASP A 58 3.22 9.12 -10.75
CA ASP A 58 4.27 8.66 -9.84
C ASP A 58 5.66 8.72 -10.50
N ASN A 59 5.78 8.27 -11.76
CA ASN A 59 7.01 8.34 -12.53
C ASN A 59 7.39 9.79 -12.89
N GLN A 60 6.40 10.59 -13.22
CA GLN A 60 6.59 12.00 -13.48
C GLN A 60 7.18 12.72 -12.26
N MET A 61 6.70 12.41 -11.07
CA MET A 61 7.19 13.04 -9.85
C MET A 61 8.63 12.64 -9.53
N ILE A 62 9.01 11.36 -9.71
CA ILE A 62 10.38 10.90 -9.43
C ILE A 62 11.34 11.32 -10.54
N ASP A 63 11.08 10.90 -11.77
CA ASP A 63 12.07 10.97 -12.83
C ASP A 63 12.10 12.32 -13.53
N GLN A 64 10.95 12.92 -13.78
CA GLN A 64 10.85 14.14 -14.56
C GLN A 64 10.90 15.41 -13.70
N MET A 65 10.32 15.38 -12.50
CA MET A 65 10.18 16.59 -11.68
C MET A 65 11.20 16.67 -10.54
N VAL A 66 11.80 15.56 -10.13
CA VAL A 66 12.82 15.52 -9.07
C VAL A 66 14.18 15.13 -9.64
N ALA A 67 14.36 13.88 -10.06
CA ALA A 67 15.67 13.38 -10.47
C ALA A 67 16.24 14.12 -11.69
N GLY A 68 15.41 14.40 -12.69
CA GLY A 68 15.84 15.13 -13.89
C GLY A 68 16.34 16.55 -13.60
N PRO A 69 15.57 17.41 -12.92
CA PRO A 69 16.02 18.75 -12.54
C PRO A 69 17.19 18.75 -11.55
N PHE A 70 17.17 17.86 -10.52
CA PHE A 70 18.21 17.82 -9.50
C PHE A 70 19.56 17.37 -10.05
N SER A 71 19.54 16.48 -11.04
CA SER A 71 20.74 16.04 -11.77
C SER A 71 21.22 17.02 -12.87
N GLY A 72 20.42 18.06 -13.17
CA GLY A 72 20.72 19.03 -14.21
C GLY A 72 20.42 18.55 -15.64
N TYR A 73 19.80 17.38 -15.81
CA TYR A 73 19.42 16.88 -17.15
C TYR A 73 18.17 17.54 -17.71
N LEU A 74 17.26 17.98 -16.84
CA LEU A 74 16.01 18.64 -17.22
C LEU A 74 15.92 20.01 -16.56
N ALA A 75 15.30 20.96 -17.27
CA ALA A 75 14.97 22.28 -16.73
C ALA A 75 13.50 22.59 -16.99
N MET A 76 12.86 23.26 -16.03
CA MET A 76 11.50 23.75 -16.22
C MET A 76 11.50 24.95 -17.16
N ALA A 77 10.75 24.86 -18.26
CA ALA A 77 10.57 25.98 -19.18
C ALA A 77 9.67 27.09 -18.60
N ASN A 78 8.73 26.73 -17.74
CA ASN A 78 7.80 27.64 -17.08
C ASN A 78 7.66 27.31 -15.60
N SER A 79 7.42 28.30 -14.76
CA SER A 79 7.06 28.08 -13.35
C SER A 79 5.63 27.54 -13.26
N TRP A 80 5.48 26.39 -12.64
CA TRP A 80 4.19 25.72 -12.43
C TRP A 80 3.70 25.96 -11.01
N GLY A 81 2.57 26.67 -10.87
CA GLY A 81 1.89 26.81 -9.58
C GLY A 81 2.75 27.38 -8.43
N GLY A 82 3.78 28.14 -8.75
CA GLY A 82 4.72 28.69 -7.76
C GLY A 82 5.80 27.71 -7.28
N SER A 83 5.74 26.43 -7.67
CA SER A 83 6.77 25.43 -7.35
C SER A 83 7.83 25.37 -8.43
N ASN A 84 9.08 25.29 -8.05
CA ASN A 84 10.21 25.24 -8.96
C ASN A 84 11.18 24.14 -8.54
N PHE A 85 11.16 23.03 -9.24
CA PHE A 85 12.04 21.89 -8.98
C PHE A 85 13.52 22.22 -9.24
N ASN A 86 13.83 23.13 -10.15
CA ASN A 86 15.22 23.56 -10.41
C ASN A 86 15.86 24.24 -9.21
N THR A 87 15.09 24.76 -8.28
CA THR A 87 15.54 25.40 -7.05
C THR A 87 15.29 24.57 -5.80
N PHE A 88 15.04 23.27 -5.97
CA PHE A 88 14.72 22.34 -4.88
C PHE A 88 13.48 22.76 -4.04
N ASN A 89 12.55 23.48 -4.66
CA ASN A 89 11.33 23.95 -4.03
C ASN A 89 10.11 23.19 -4.57
N GLN A 90 10.01 21.91 -4.25
CA GLN A 90 8.85 21.08 -4.53
C GLN A 90 7.75 21.23 -3.48
N THR A 91 6.51 20.93 -3.86
CA THR A 91 5.40 20.88 -2.91
C THR A 91 5.44 19.59 -2.10
N GLU A 92 4.99 19.65 -0.84
CA GLU A 92 4.88 18.48 0.03
C GLU A 92 4.01 17.39 -0.60
N SER A 93 2.86 17.74 -1.16
CA SER A 93 1.95 16.80 -1.81
C SER A 93 2.59 16.03 -2.96
N TRP A 94 3.42 16.68 -3.76
CA TRP A 94 4.14 16.01 -4.85
C TRP A 94 5.29 15.16 -4.34
N ASN A 95 5.96 15.62 -3.30
CA ASN A 95 7.05 14.87 -2.68
C ASN A 95 6.58 13.60 -1.98
N GLN A 96 5.31 13.52 -1.56
CA GLN A 96 4.75 12.33 -0.91
C GLN A 96 4.37 11.22 -1.89
N ILE A 97 4.04 11.55 -3.14
CA ILE A 97 3.51 10.57 -4.12
C ILE A 97 4.48 9.41 -4.36
N PRO A 98 5.77 9.64 -4.67
CA PRO A 98 6.72 8.55 -4.92
C PRO A 98 6.99 7.68 -3.68
N PHE A 99 6.77 8.22 -2.49
CA PHE A 99 6.89 7.46 -1.24
C PHE A 99 5.64 6.61 -0.97
N ASN A 100 4.46 7.22 -1.02
CA ASN A 100 3.22 6.55 -0.61
C ASN A 100 2.79 5.45 -1.59
N THR A 101 2.90 5.69 -2.88
CA THR A 101 2.42 4.75 -3.91
C THR A 101 3.01 3.34 -3.80
N PRO A 102 4.33 3.14 -3.61
CA PRO A 102 4.89 1.82 -3.39
C PRO A 102 4.34 1.11 -2.16
N PHE A 103 4.15 1.82 -1.06
CA PHE A 103 3.63 1.21 0.16
C PHE A 103 2.14 0.87 0.06
N GLU A 104 1.33 1.72 -0.54
CA GLU A 104 -0.11 1.53 -0.67
C GLU A 104 -0.49 0.51 -1.74
N LYS A 105 0.10 0.64 -2.93
CA LYS A 105 -0.31 -0.14 -4.11
C LYS A 105 0.56 -1.38 -4.35
N PHE A 106 1.89 -1.24 -4.29
CA PHE A 106 2.78 -2.35 -4.56
C PHE A 106 2.77 -3.39 -3.46
N TYR A 107 3.00 -2.99 -2.20
CA TYR A 107 3.06 -3.93 -1.09
C TYR A 107 1.73 -4.63 -0.81
N SER A 108 0.59 -3.99 -1.05
CA SER A 108 -0.71 -4.67 -0.95
C SER A 108 -0.79 -5.91 -1.84
N ASN A 109 -0.33 -5.81 -3.08
CA ASN A 109 -0.31 -6.93 -4.02
C ASN A 109 0.83 -7.92 -3.74
N TYR A 110 1.97 -7.44 -3.25
CA TYR A 110 3.12 -8.27 -2.86
C TYR A 110 2.73 -9.28 -1.77
N PHE A 111 2.09 -8.84 -0.69
CA PHE A 111 1.65 -9.73 0.39
C PHE A 111 0.50 -10.65 0.00
N LYS A 112 -0.41 -10.18 -0.85
CA LYS A 112 -1.45 -11.04 -1.44
C LYS A 112 -0.82 -12.15 -2.28
N LEU A 113 0.21 -11.85 -3.06
CA LEU A 113 0.93 -12.82 -3.86
C LEU A 113 1.73 -13.80 -2.98
N GLU A 114 2.37 -13.32 -1.93
CA GLU A 114 3.03 -14.18 -0.94
C GLU A 114 2.07 -15.21 -0.37
N THR A 115 0.90 -14.76 0.08
CA THR A 115 -0.16 -15.64 0.60
C THR A 115 -0.65 -16.63 -0.46
N ALA A 116 -0.93 -16.16 -1.68
CA ALA A 116 -1.44 -16.99 -2.77
C ALA A 116 -0.44 -18.07 -3.25
N THR A 117 0.86 -17.80 -3.13
CA THR A 117 1.94 -18.72 -3.55
C THR A 117 2.55 -19.51 -2.38
N GLY A 118 2.18 -19.20 -1.15
CA GLY A 118 2.85 -19.72 0.04
C GLY A 118 4.33 -19.36 0.10
N GLY A 119 4.72 -18.22 -0.46
CA GLY A 119 6.10 -17.75 -0.50
C GLY A 119 7.02 -18.60 -1.40
N LYS A 120 6.49 -19.26 -2.43
CA LYS A 120 7.25 -20.18 -3.29
C LYS A 120 6.95 -19.97 -4.78
N GLY A 121 7.80 -20.58 -5.62
CA GLY A 121 7.61 -20.60 -7.06
C GLY A 121 8.12 -19.35 -7.78
N HIS A 122 7.98 -19.38 -9.12
CA HIS A 122 8.60 -18.36 -9.98
C HIS A 122 7.96 -16.97 -9.82
N TYR A 123 6.63 -16.87 -9.66
CA TYR A 123 5.98 -15.58 -9.42
C TYR A 123 6.45 -14.90 -8.15
N TRP A 124 6.64 -15.69 -7.06
CA TRP A 124 7.20 -15.15 -5.83
C TRP A 124 8.66 -14.70 -5.98
N ALA A 125 9.48 -15.49 -6.67
CA ALA A 125 10.86 -15.12 -6.95
C ALA A 125 10.94 -13.81 -7.76
N MET A 126 10.12 -13.69 -8.81
CA MET A 126 10.05 -12.45 -9.62
C MET A 126 9.50 -11.27 -8.82
N ALA A 127 8.54 -11.50 -7.94
CA ALA A 127 8.00 -10.45 -7.07
C ALA A 127 9.06 -9.88 -6.10
N LYS A 128 9.94 -10.73 -5.59
CA LYS A 128 11.08 -10.26 -4.76
C LYS A 128 12.04 -9.38 -5.56
N LEU A 129 12.35 -9.74 -6.80
CA LEU A 129 13.18 -8.90 -7.68
C LEU A 129 12.50 -7.56 -7.97
N LEU A 130 11.19 -7.59 -8.23
CA LEU A 130 10.43 -6.37 -8.46
C LEU A 130 10.35 -5.49 -7.21
N ARG A 131 10.26 -6.09 -6.02
CA ARG A 131 10.34 -5.38 -4.74
C ARG A 131 11.67 -4.66 -4.60
N VAL A 132 12.79 -5.33 -4.87
CA VAL A 132 14.12 -4.71 -4.83
C VAL A 132 14.15 -3.50 -5.77
N ASN A 133 13.78 -3.67 -7.05
CA ASN A 133 13.78 -2.58 -8.02
C ASN A 133 12.92 -1.38 -7.57
N THR A 134 11.72 -1.66 -7.04
CA THR A 134 10.81 -0.60 -6.59
C THR A 134 11.36 0.14 -5.38
N MET A 135 11.85 -0.59 -4.38
CA MET A 135 12.26 0.00 -3.10
C MET A 135 13.63 0.66 -3.14
N LEU A 136 14.53 0.23 -4.04
CA LEU A 136 15.78 0.96 -4.31
C LEU A 136 15.48 2.38 -4.78
N ARG A 137 14.53 2.57 -5.68
CA ARG A 137 14.13 3.91 -6.14
C ARG A 137 13.60 4.77 -4.99
N VAL A 138 12.83 4.18 -4.08
CA VAL A 138 12.30 4.89 -2.90
C VAL A 138 13.42 5.31 -1.96
N THR A 139 14.33 4.39 -1.61
CA THR A 139 15.44 4.72 -0.71
C THR A 139 16.44 5.69 -1.33
N ASP A 140 16.63 5.66 -2.66
CA ASP A 140 17.48 6.62 -3.36
C ASP A 140 16.92 8.05 -3.33
N CYS A 141 15.58 8.18 -3.32
CA CYS A 141 14.93 9.48 -3.21
C CYS A 141 14.85 10.01 -1.78
N TYR A 142 14.62 9.12 -0.79
CA TYR A 142 14.25 9.53 0.56
C TYR A 142 15.27 9.13 1.64
N GLY A 143 16.27 8.33 1.30
CA GLY A 143 17.21 7.77 2.27
C GLY A 143 16.59 6.65 3.10
N PRO A 144 16.51 6.75 4.44
CA PRO A 144 15.91 5.73 5.28
C PRO A 144 14.43 5.51 4.97
N ILE A 145 14.00 4.25 4.88
CA ILE A 145 12.61 3.86 4.57
C ILE A 145 12.18 2.64 5.41
N PRO A 146 10.88 2.40 5.62
CA PRO A 146 10.38 1.14 6.14
C PRO A 146 10.62 0.02 5.10
N TYR A 147 11.45 -0.97 5.38
CA TYR A 147 11.76 -2.02 4.42
C TYR A 147 11.74 -3.43 5.01
N SER A 148 12.57 -3.72 6.01
CA SER A 148 12.73 -5.07 6.56
C SER A 148 11.52 -5.54 7.38
N GLN A 149 10.80 -4.63 8.00
CA GLN A 149 9.69 -4.92 8.91
C GLN A 149 8.31 -4.51 8.37
N VAL A 150 8.20 -4.19 7.09
CA VAL A 150 6.91 -3.88 6.48
C VAL A 150 5.96 -5.07 6.61
N ALA A 151 4.71 -4.82 6.98
CA ALA A 151 3.62 -5.81 7.19
C ALA A 151 3.88 -6.87 8.30
N ASN A 152 4.69 -6.54 9.28
CA ASN A 152 4.85 -7.38 10.48
C ASN A 152 3.66 -7.30 11.47
N GLY A 153 2.54 -6.69 11.07
CA GLY A 153 1.34 -6.49 11.90
C GLY A 153 1.42 -5.32 12.88
N LYS A 154 2.50 -4.54 12.87
CA LYS A 154 2.66 -3.35 13.71
C LYS A 154 2.08 -2.12 13.01
N THR A 155 1.47 -1.23 13.78
CA THR A 155 0.97 0.07 13.29
C THR A 155 2.08 1.10 13.08
N ALA A 156 3.24 0.89 13.73
CA ALA A 156 4.43 1.71 13.55
C ALA A 156 5.62 0.80 13.23
N VAL A 157 6.31 1.09 12.15
CA VAL A 157 7.47 0.34 11.65
C VAL A 157 8.69 1.26 11.66
N ALA A 158 9.79 0.74 12.20
CA ALA A 158 11.07 1.46 12.17
C ALA A 158 11.56 1.62 10.72
N TYR A 159 12.24 2.70 10.44
CA TYR A 159 12.93 2.91 9.17
C TYR A 159 14.28 2.20 9.22
N ASP A 160 14.58 1.47 8.18
CA ASP A 160 15.91 0.95 7.92
C ASP A 160 16.77 2.06 7.30
N SER A 161 18.05 2.10 7.63
CA SER A 161 18.97 3.02 6.94
C SER A 161 19.08 2.66 5.47
N GLN A 162 19.44 3.61 4.62
CA GLN A 162 19.66 3.33 3.20
C GLN A 162 20.70 2.19 3.01
N GLU A 163 21.77 2.19 3.81
CA GLU A 163 22.77 1.12 3.81
C GLU A 163 22.15 -0.25 4.11
N ASP A 164 21.25 -0.34 5.08
CA ASP A 164 20.60 -1.60 5.43
C ASP A 164 19.62 -2.04 4.35
N VAL A 165 18.89 -1.11 3.73
CA VAL A 165 18.02 -1.42 2.57
C VAL A 165 18.83 -2.04 1.42
N TYR A 166 20.04 -1.55 1.15
CA TYR A 166 20.91 -2.08 0.10
C TYR A 166 21.52 -3.45 0.44
N LYS A 167 21.61 -3.81 1.74
CA LYS A 167 22.15 -5.09 2.21
C LYS A 167 21.12 -6.22 2.25
N HIS A 168 19.83 -5.90 2.25
CA HIS A 168 18.70 -6.85 2.32
C HIS A 168 18.24 -7.31 0.93
#